data_35135ebe5ea017c82fcb751957e99268
#
_entry.id   35135ebe5ea017c82fcb751957e99268
#
_cell.length_a   1.000
_cell.length_b   1.000
_cell.length_c   1.000
_cell.angle_alpha   90.00
_cell.angle_beta   90.00
_cell.angle_gamma   90.00
#
_symmetry.space_group_name_H-M   'P 1'
#
loop_
_entity.id
_entity.type
_entity.pdbx_description
1 polymer ?
#
loop_
_entity_poly.entity_id
_entity_poly.type
_entity_poly.pdbx_seq_one_letter_code
_entity_poly.pdbx_strand_id
1 'polypeptide(L)'
;CVKLSHECDESVLVLEAKKISALQENLVRERGNWYGMHLEADGIYNGKKKTISVYVKVFNTSLLSAGIAVEVIKSILSEHHNSGVYYPFEILNNQKTIRKLIEEGVIAINGFSESYEDEEIGVL
;
A
#
# COMPACT_ATOMS: atom_id res chain seq x y z
N CYS A 1 -22.23 -5.43 -2.81
CA CYS A 1 -22.28 -4.46 -1.69
C CYS A 1 -23.30 -4.93 -0.67
N VAL A 2 -22.82 -5.39 0.47
CA VAL A 2 -23.72 -5.72 1.62
C VAL A 2 -24.15 -4.39 2.23
N LYS A 3 -25.44 -4.05 2.12
CA LYS A 3 -26.00 -2.96 2.89
C LYS A 3 -26.11 -3.44 4.35
N LEU A 4 -25.14 -3.08 5.17
CA LEU A 4 -25.26 -3.15 6.62
C LEU A 4 -26.21 -2.01 7.04
N SER A 5 -27.51 -2.31 7.19
CA SER A 5 -28.43 -1.35 7.79
C SER A 5 -28.23 -1.37 9.30
N HIS A 6 -28.43 -0.22 9.96
CA HIS A 6 -28.30 -0.06 11.41
C HIS A 6 -29.29 -0.88 12.27
N GLU A 7 -30.16 -1.67 11.62
CA GLU A 7 -31.21 -2.46 12.26
C GLU A 7 -30.96 -3.99 12.18
N CYS A 8 -29.74 -4.43 11.88
CA CYS A 8 -29.46 -5.86 11.87
C CYS A 8 -29.33 -6.41 13.28
N ASP A 9 -30.07 -7.47 13.56
CA ASP A 9 -29.92 -8.29 14.76
C ASP A 9 -28.48 -8.83 14.85
N GLU A 10 -27.89 -8.82 16.03
CA GLU A 10 -26.54 -9.28 16.30
C GLU A 10 -26.29 -10.70 15.78
N SER A 11 -27.30 -11.58 15.88
CA SER A 11 -27.23 -12.95 15.38
C SER A 11 -27.05 -13.02 13.86
N VAL A 12 -27.66 -12.11 13.11
CA VAL A 12 -27.53 -11.99 11.66
C VAL A 12 -26.14 -11.48 11.29
N LEU A 13 -25.64 -10.48 12.02
CA LEU A 13 -24.29 -9.94 11.81
C LEU A 13 -23.21 -11.00 12.01
N VAL A 14 -23.32 -11.80 13.09
CA VAL A 14 -22.40 -12.91 13.36
C VAL A 14 -22.44 -13.98 12.26
N LEU A 15 -23.64 -14.31 11.76
CA LEU A 15 -23.78 -15.28 10.67
C LEU A 15 -23.13 -14.77 9.35
N GLU A 16 -23.37 -13.51 9.00
CA GLU A 16 -22.78 -12.91 7.81
C GLU A 16 -21.26 -12.76 7.94
N ALA A 17 -20.76 -12.38 9.12
CA ALA A 17 -19.32 -12.33 9.40
C ALA A 17 -18.66 -13.70 9.21
N LYS A 18 -19.28 -14.79 9.67
CA LYS A 18 -18.79 -16.16 9.46
C LYS A 18 -18.76 -16.55 7.98
N LYS A 19 -19.76 -16.17 7.19
CA LYS A 19 -19.79 -16.41 5.75
C LYS A 19 -18.66 -15.66 5.05
N ILE A 20 -18.44 -14.39 5.39
CA ILE A 20 -17.34 -13.57 4.82
C ILE A 20 -15.98 -14.20 5.18
N SER A 21 -15.79 -14.60 6.44
CA SER A 21 -14.56 -15.27 6.88
C SER A 21 -14.28 -16.55 6.10
N ALA A 22 -15.30 -17.41 5.93
CA ALA A 22 -15.16 -18.65 5.19
C ALA A 22 -14.82 -18.42 3.68
N LEU A 23 -15.43 -17.39 3.07
CA LEU A 23 -15.12 -16.99 1.70
C LEU A 23 -13.68 -16.48 1.59
N GLN A 24 -13.23 -15.68 2.55
CA GLN A 24 -11.88 -15.14 2.60
C GLN A 24 -10.84 -16.27 2.77
N GLU A 25 -11.09 -17.24 3.65
CA GLU A 25 -10.22 -18.41 3.84
C GLU A 25 -10.09 -19.23 2.55
N ASN A 26 -11.19 -19.44 1.81
CA ASN A 26 -11.16 -20.13 0.53
C ASN A 26 -10.36 -19.35 -0.52
N LEU A 27 -10.54 -18.03 -0.62
CA LEU A 27 -9.78 -17.19 -1.53
C LEU A 27 -8.29 -17.21 -1.22
N VAL A 28 -7.92 -17.16 0.06
CA VAL A 28 -6.51 -17.25 0.51
C VAL A 28 -5.91 -18.61 0.15
N ARG A 29 -6.69 -19.69 0.29
CA ARG A 29 -6.25 -21.05 -0.06
C ARG A 29 -6.00 -21.21 -1.55
N GLU A 30 -6.86 -20.61 -2.40
CA GLU A 30 -6.76 -20.73 -3.86
C GLU A 30 -5.72 -19.78 -4.47
N ARG A 31 -5.63 -18.55 -3.97
CA ARG A 31 -4.85 -17.46 -4.59
C ARG A 31 -3.63 -17.05 -3.81
N GLY A 32 -3.44 -17.57 -2.60
CA GLY A 32 -2.39 -17.16 -1.67
C GLY A 32 -2.77 -15.89 -0.90
N ASN A 33 -2.04 -15.66 0.17
CA ASN A 33 -2.24 -14.49 1.04
C ASN A 33 -1.36 -13.32 0.55
N TRP A 34 -1.94 -12.47 -0.29
CA TRP A 34 -1.26 -11.26 -0.76
C TRP A 34 -2.26 -10.11 -0.93
N TYR A 35 -1.75 -8.89 -0.88
CA TYR A 35 -2.51 -7.66 -1.09
C TYR A 35 -1.90 -6.89 -2.25
N GLY A 36 -2.77 -6.33 -3.11
CA GLY A 36 -2.37 -5.42 -4.17
C GLY A 36 -2.62 -3.98 -3.74
N MET A 37 -1.65 -3.10 -3.96
CA MET A 37 -1.80 -1.66 -3.84
C MET A 37 -1.52 -1.03 -5.20
N HIS A 38 -2.43 -0.19 -5.65
CA HIS A 38 -2.24 0.68 -6.80
C HIS A 38 -1.99 2.09 -6.28
N LEU A 39 -0.84 2.63 -6.64
CA LEU A 39 -0.43 3.99 -6.28
C LEU A 39 -0.37 4.80 -7.56
N GLU A 40 -1.03 5.94 -7.56
CA GLU A 40 -1.04 6.86 -8.68
C GLU A 40 -0.65 8.25 -8.20
N ALA A 41 0.19 8.93 -8.95
CA ALA A 41 0.64 10.27 -8.66
C ALA A 41 0.59 11.11 -9.94
N ASP A 42 -0.17 12.20 -9.86
CA ASP A 42 -0.29 13.19 -10.91
C ASP A 42 0.57 14.40 -10.60
N GLY A 43 1.22 14.95 -11.61
CA GLY A 43 2.08 16.11 -11.44
C GLY A 43 2.42 16.78 -12.76
N ILE A 44 3.28 17.80 -12.67
CA ILE A 44 3.83 18.49 -13.84
C ILE A 44 5.33 18.20 -13.91
N TYR A 45 5.77 17.68 -15.04
CA TYR A 45 7.17 17.43 -15.32
C TYR A 45 7.55 18.06 -16.65
N ASN A 46 8.54 18.96 -16.65
CA ASN A 46 8.96 19.74 -17.83
C ASN A 46 7.81 20.46 -18.52
N GLY A 47 6.85 21.02 -17.76
CA GLY A 47 5.71 21.77 -18.29
C GLY A 47 4.56 20.90 -18.83
N LYS A 48 4.68 19.58 -18.83
CA LYS A 48 3.64 18.64 -19.24
C LYS A 48 3.03 17.93 -18.04
N LYS A 49 1.76 17.66 -18.10
CA LYS A 49 1.12 16.78 -17.12
C LYS A 49 1.67 15.38 -17.25
N LYS A 50 2.03 14.78 -16.13
CA LYS A 50 2.57 13.44 -16.04
C LYS A 50 1.85 12.67 -14.95
N THR A 51 1.38 11.49 -15.30
CA THR A 51 0.85 10.50 -14.35
C THR A 51 1.83 9.35 -14.24
N ILE A 52 2.17 8.99 -13.01
CA ILE A 52 2.97 7.81 -12.69
C ILE A 52 2.09 6.85 -11.91
N SER A 53 2.05 5.60 -12.36
CA SER A 53 1.25 4.55 -11.76
C SER A 53 2.14 3.37 -11.39
N VAL A 54 2.04 2.91 -10.15
CA VAL A 54 2.81 1.77 -9.62
C VAL A 54 1.88 0.76 -8.99
N TYR A 55 2.02 -0.50 -9.37
CA TYR A 55 1.32 -1.61 -8.74
C TYR A 55 2.26 -2.39 -7.85
N VAL A 56 1.96 -2.43 -6.56
CA VAL A 56 2.76 -3.10 -5.53
C VAL A 56 1.99 -4.29 -5.00
N LYS A 57 2.62 -5.46 -5.00
CA LYS A 57 2.13 -6.67 -4.34
C LYS A 57 2.80 -6.82 -2.99
N VAL A 58 2.00 -6.97 -1.94
CA VAL A 58 2.45 -7.21 -0.57
C VAL A 58 2.12 -8.64 -0.20
N PHE A 59 3.13 -9.45 0.10
CA PHE A 59 2.92 -10.88 0.39
C PHE A 59 2.46 -11.14 1.82
N ASN A 60 2.83 -10.29 2.77
CA ASN A 60 2.42 -10.39 4.16
C ASN A 60 2.43 -9.01 4.82
N THR A 61 1.26 -8.51 5.22
CA THR A 61 1.13 -7.19 5.84
C THR A 61 1.78 -7.09 7.22
N SER A 62 1.79 -8.19 7.98
CA SER A 62 2.46 -8.22 9.29
C SER A 62 3.98 -8.14 9.13
N LEU A 63 4.56 -8.84 8.15
CA LEU A 63 5.99 -8.73 7.83
C LEU A 63 6.34 -7.34 7.29
N LEU A 64 5.48 -6.73 6.47
CA LEU A 64 5.67 -5.36 6.01
C LEU A 64 5.73 -4.39 7.19
N SER A 65 4.75 -4.45 8.09
CA SER A 65 4.69 -3.59 9.26
C SER A 65 5.89 -3.81 10.20
N ALA A 66 6.26 -5.07 10.44
CA ALA A 66 7.42 -5.42 11.24
C ALA A 66 8.73 -4.94 10.61
N GLY A 67 8.89 -5.11 9.29
CA GLY A 67 10.06 -4.64 8.54
C GLY A 67 10.23 -3.12 8.65
N ILE A 68 9.16 -2.37 8.45
CA ILE A 68 9.18 -0.91 8.61
C ILE A 68 9.53 -0.53 10.06
N ALA A 69 8.92 -1.18 11.06
CA ALA A 69 9.20 -0.90 12.47
C ALA A 69 10.67 -1.17 12.83
N VAL A 70 11.26 -2.24 12.33
CA VAL A 70 12.69 -2.55 12.54
C VAL A 70 13.59 -1.47 11.94
N GLU A 71 13.30 -1.00 10.74
CA GLU A 71 14.10 0.07 10.11
C GLU A 71 13.94 1.41 10.86
N VAL A 72 12.74 1.72 11.37
CA VAL A 72 12.50 2.89 12.25
C VAL A 72 13.35 2.80 13.53
N ILE A 73 13.34 1.64 14.20
CA ILE A 73 14.14 1.44 15.41
C ILE A 73 15.64 1.62 15.10
N LYS A 74 16.11 1.05 13.99
CA LYS A 74 17.51 1.22 13.57
C LYS A 74 17.87 2.67 13.30
N SER A 75 17.00 3.43 12.62
CA SER A 75 17.22 4.85 12.36
C SER A 75 17.31 5.65 13.67
N ILE A 76 16.38 5.42 14.60
CA ILE A 76 16.39 6.08 15.92
C ILE A 76 17.67 5.77 16.72
N LEU A 77 18.18 4.54 16.63
CA LEU A 77 19.37 4.13 17.37
C LEU A 77 20.68 4.58 16.73
N SER A 78 20.69 4.79 15.41
CA SER A 78 21.91 5.12 14.66
C SER A 78 22.06 6.57 14.27
N GLU A 79 20.96 7.32 14.25
CA GLU A 79 20.92 8.71 13.81
C GLU A 79 20.40 9.62 14.93
N HIS A 80 20.83 10.88 14.90
CA HIS A 80 20.33 11.86 15.86
C HIS A 80 19.05 12.49 15.31
N HIS A 81 17.94 12.24 15.99
CA HIS A 81 16.65 12.89 15.70
C HIS A 81 16.30 13.88 16.82
N ASN A 82 15.75 15.01 16.45
CA ASN A 82 15.21 15.96 17.44
C ASN A 82 14.00 15.32 18.17
N SER A 83 13.72 15.81 19.38
CA SER A 83 12.53 15.37 20.10
C SER A 83 11.27 15.76 19.32
N GLY A 84 10.36 14.82 19.09
CA GLY A 84 9.14 15.06 18.32
C GLY A 84 8.35 13.78 18.03
N VAL A 85 7.26 13.95 17.28
CA VAL A 85 6.46 12.86 16.72
C VAL A 85 6.71 12.85 15.22
N TYR A 86 7.12 11.70 14.69
CA TYR A 86 7.49 11.53 13.30
C TYR A 86 6.71 10.38 12.65
N TYR A 87 6.38 10.56 11.39
CA TYR A 87 5.97 9.43 10.57
C TYR A 87 7.21 8.66 10.08
N PRO A 88 7.10 7.34 9.82
CA PRO A 88 8.22 6.53 9.34
C PRO A 88 8.96 7.12 8.14
N PHE A 89 8.24 7.69 7.17
CA PHE A 89 8.83 8.26 5.96
C PHE A 89 9.69 9.50 6.20
N GLU A 90 9.55 10.17 7.35
CA GLU A 90 10.31 11.39 7.71
C GLU A 90 11.69 11.06 8.28
N ILE A 91 11.84 9.87 8.87
CA ILE A 91 13.08 9.45 9.55
C ILE A 91 13.77 8.28 8.85
N LEU A 92 13.14 7.68 7.84
CA LEU A 92 13.71 6.57 7.07
C LEU A 92 14.34 7.05 5.77
N ASN A 93 15.41 6.39 5.36
CA ASN A 93 15.83 6.43 3.97
C ASN A 93 14.87 5.56 3.14
N ASN A 94 13.82 6.18 2.58
CA ASN A 94 12.72 5.50 1.92
C ASN A 94 13.20 4.60 0.76
N GLN A 95 14.18 5.06 -0.05
CA GLN A 95 14.72 4.25 -1.14
C GLN A 95 15.41 3.00 -0.65
N LYS A 96 16.24 3.11 0.38
CA LYS A 96 16.95 1.99 0.98
C LYS A 96 15.98 1.01 1.62
N THR A 97 14.97 1.51 2.33
CA THR A 97 13.95 0.70 3.00
C THR A 97 13.12 -0.08 1.98
N ILE A 98 12.62 0.57 0.93
CA ILE A 98 11.84 -0.09 -0.13
C ILE A 98 12.68 -1.16 -0.83
N ARG A 99 13.94 -0.86 -1.20
CA ARG A 99 14.83 -1.83 -1.83
C ARG A 99 15.00 -3.07 -0.95
N LYS A 100 15.23 -2.87 0.34
CA LYS A 100 15.38 -3.97 1.30
C LYS A 100 14.12 -4.82 1.40
N LEU A 101 12.94 -4.22 1.47
CA LEU A 101 11.66 -4.94 1.51
C LEU A 101 11.43 -5.78 0.24
N ILE A 102 11.91 -5.31 -0.92
CA ILE A 102 11.90 -6.07 -2.17
C ILE A 102 12.89 -7.24 -2.11
N GLU A 103 14.11 -7.00 -1.67
CA GLU A 103 15.16 -8.02 -1.54
C GLU A 103 14.77 -9.13 -0.56
N GLU A 104 14.09 -8.78 0.53
CA GLU A 104 13.55 -9.73 1.51
C GLU A 104 12.25 -10.42 1.06
N GLY A 105 11.72 -10.09 -0.11
CA GLY A 105 10.51 -10.70 -0.65
C GLY A 105 9.23 -10.34 0.11
N VAL A 106 9.23 -9.23 0.85
CA VAL A 106 8.06 -8.73 1.58
C VAL A 106 7.09 -8.04 0.63
N ILE A 107 7.64 -7.31 -0.35
CA ILE A 107 6.89 -6.65 -1.42
C ILE A 107 7.49 -6.96 -2.79
N ALA A 108 6.68 -6.83 -3.84
CA ALA A 108 7.14 -6.85 -5.22
C ALA A 108 6.46 -5.73 -6.02
N ILE A 109 7.20 -5.08 -6.90
CA ILE A 109 6.66 -4.11 -7.86
C ILE A 109 6.26 -4.90 -9.10
N ASN A 110 4.95 -4.98 -9.39
CA ASN A 110 4.42 -5.79 -10.48
C ASN A 110 4.07 -4.98 -11.73
N GLY A 111 4.09 -3.68 -11.64
CA GLY A 111 3.82 -2.81 -12.79
C GLY A 111 4.27 -1.39 -12.51
N PHE A 112 4.77 -0.75 -13.54
CA PHE A 112 5.11 0.65 -13.57
C PHE A 112 4.67 1.21 -14.92
N SER A 113 3.92 2.30 -14.91
CA SER A 113 3.55 3.00 -16.13
C SER A 113 3.73 4.51 -15.96
N GLU A 114 4.11 5.15 -17.04
CA GLU A 114 4.16 6.60 -17.14
C GLU A 114 3.31 7.01 -18.33
N SER A 115 2.43 7.98 -18.13
CA SER A 115 1.66 8.62 -19.19
C SER A 115 1.91 10.12 -19.16
N TYR A 116 1.91 10.73 -20.33
CA TYR A 116 2.02 12.18 -20.52
C TYR A 116 0.76 12.62 -21.24
N GLU A 117 0.05 13.60 -20.71
CA GLU A 117 -0.97 14.31 -21.47
C GLU A 117 -0.28 15.38 -22.29
N ASP A 118 -0.26 15.20 -23.62
CA ASP A 118 0.02 16.30 -24.53
C ASP A 118 -1.18 17.24 -24.49
N GLU A 119 -0.99 18.53 -24.21
CA GLU A 119 -2.02 19.52 -24.38
C GLU A 119 -2.48 19.47 -25.83
N GLU A 120 -3.69 18.95 -26.09
CA GLU A 120 -4.38 19.26 -27.34
C GLU A 120 -4.57 20.77 -27.33
N ILE A 121 -3.75 21.47 -28.11
CA ILE A 121 -3.99 22.88 -28.42
C ILE A 121 -5.32 22.88 -29.17
N GLY A 122 -6.38 23.20 -28.45
CA GLY A 122 -7.68 23.40 -29.05
C GLY A 122 -7.55 24.49 -30.10
N VAL A 123 -7.52 24.08 -31.36
CA VAL A 123 -7.70 24.99 -32.49
C VAL A 123 -9.15 25.42 -32.45
N LEU A 124 -9.38 26.66 -32.00
CA LEU A 124 -10.64 27.35 -32.17
C LEU A 124 -10.81 27.76 -33.62
#